data_5af4b96f0858c68e093911de19d4a0c4
#
_entry.id   5af4b96f0858c68e093911de19d4a0c4
#
_cell.length_a   1.000
_cell.length_b   1.000
_cell.length_c   1.000
_cell.angle_alpha   90.00
_cell.angle_beta   90.00
_cell.angle_gamma   90.00
#
_symmetry.space_group_name_H-M   'P 1'
#
loop_
_entity.id
_entity.type
_entity.pdbx_description
1 polymer ?
#
loop_
_entity_poly.entity_id
_entity_poly.type
_entity_poly.pdbx_seq_one_letter_code
_entity_poly.pdbx_strand_id
1 'polypeptide(L)'
;MLAAETLKFRYGLDRGWPNFNEPVPDEQGDTECLNHIRKTIAYLQERDGLKMERFEVGAVNQVAMRRNASEYPAFKVTNICGNGKILCRDGSVKDLFGWLRGYKGWVNENCFSLGLMVQYGPFRFYTAGDFAEVMKKPDGTKLWMEDCIAPELDPVDVAKMGHHGCYSMAKSIVSALRARVWTACVWDKIHLPEVTLARLADRSFYPGPRLIAPGVFTPLKRIEMAGKPFLDDIAPESFGAGHMVLTVAPGGGTYTLAYVTADDESMKVTGAYDFVSRGEWRSA
;
A
#
# COMPACT_ATOMS: atom_id res chain seq x y z
N MET A 1 17.52 3.82 -7.35
CA MET A 1 18.44 3.84 -8.49
C MET A 1 18.98 2.46 -8.84
N LEU A 2 19.56 1.70 -7.92
CA LEU A 2 20.12 0.36 -8.22
C LEU A 2 19.17 -0.57 -8.99
N ALA A 3 17.88 -0.61 -8.62
CA ALA A 3 16.92 -1.42 -9.37
C ALA A 3 16.72 -0.95 -10.82
N ALA A 4 16.78 0.36 -11.08
CA ALA A 4 16.68 0.91 -12.42
C ALA A 4 17.94 0.61 -13.28
N GLU A 5 19.06 0.35 -12.66
CA GLU A 5 20.31 0.00 -13.36
C GLU A 5 20.36 -1.48 -13.73
N THR A 6 19.81 -2.36 -12.90
CA THR A 6 19.95 -3.81 -13.00
C THR A 6 18.71 -4.52 -13.57
N LEU A 7 17.52 -4.00 -13.30
CA LEU A 7 16.27 -4.59 -13.78
C LEU A 7 15.81 -3.95 -15.09
N LYS A 8 15.18 -4.77 -15.94
CA LYS A 8 14.58 -4.33 -17.19
C LYS A 8 13.12 -4.02 -17.00
N PHE A 9 12.76 -2.73 -16.99
CA PHE A 9 11.39 -2.26 -16.87
C PHE A 9 10.75 -2.08 -18.25
N ARG A 10 9.58 -2.67 -18.45
CA ARG A 10 8.86 -2.58 -19.72
C ARG A 10 7.59 -1.75 -19.64
N TYR A 11 7.07 -1.57 -18.43
CA TYR A 11 5.81 -0.87 -18.20
C TYR A 11 5.84 -0.15 -16.88
N GLY A 12 5.33 1.06 -16.84
CA GLY A 12 5.24 1.89 -15.65
C GLY A 12 3.93 2.67 -15.57
N LEU A 13 3.45 2.86 -14.37
CA LEU A 13 2.30 3.71 -14.07
C LEU A 13 2.74 4.84 -13.16
N ASP A 14 2.30 6.05 -13.48
CA ASP A 14 2.57 7.22 -12.66
C ASP A 14 1.32 8.07 -12.49
N ARG A 15 1.24 8.79 -11.35
CA ARG A 15 0.08 9.62 -11.02
C ARG A 15 -0.15 10.79 -11.98
N GLY A 16 0.92 11.38 -12.51
CA GLY A 16 0.90 12.64 -13.24
C GLY A 16 1.40 12.55 -14.68
N TRP A 17 1.82 11.38 -15.15
CA TRP A 17 2.30 11.21 -16.52
C TRP A 17 1.30 11.73 -17.57
N PRO A 18 1.74 12.39 -18.69
CA PRO A 18 3.14 12.74 -19.01
C PRO A 18 3.58 14.11 -18.47
N ASN A 19 2.67 14.95 -18.04
CA ASN A 19 2.93 16.36 -17.78
C ASN A 19 3.25 16.67 -16.32
N PHE A 20 2.89 15.79 -15.39
CA PHE A 20 3.09 15.92 -13.94
C PHE A 20 2.53 17.22 -13.32
N ASN A 21 1.49 17.77 -13.94
CA ASN A 21 0.93 19.08 -13.59
C ASN A 21 -0.46 19.03 -12.95
N GLU A 22 -0.96 17.83 -12.66
CA GLU A 22 -2.27 17.63 -12.04
C GLU A 22 -2.17 16.69 -10.82
N PRO A 23 -2.94 16.99 -9.76
CA PRO A 23 -3.81 18.15 -9.52
C PRO A 23 -3.02 19.41 -9.16
N VAL A 24 -1.71 19.28 -8.97
CA VAL A 24 -0.79 20.36 -8.57
C VAL A 24 0.32 20.47 -9.61
N PRO A 25 0.65 21.69 -10.07
CA PRO A 25 1.82 21.91 -10.92
C PRO A 25 3.11 21.46 -10.22
N ASP A 26 4.08 20.98 -11.00
CA ASP A 26 5.41 20.57 -10.55
C ASP A 26 6.11 21.51 -9.59
N GLU A 27 5.87 22.81 -9.76
CA GLU A 27 6.54 23.87 -9.00
C GLU A 27 6.15 23.88 -7.52
N GLN A 28 5.18 23.07 -7.12
CA GLN A 28 4.63 23.02 -5.76
C GLN A 28 4.95 21.72 -5.01
N GLY A 29 5.48 20.73 -5.71
CA GLY A 29 5.94 19.47 -5.13
C GLY A 29 7.45 19.46 -4.87
N ASP A 30 7.99 18.29 -4.55
CA ASP A 30 9.44 18.07 -4.48
C ASP A 30 10.04 18.06 -5.90
N THR A 31 10.42 19.23 -6.38
CA THR A 31 10.93 19.47 -7.74
C THR A 31 12.19 18.65 -8.03
N GLU A 32 13.04 18.42 -7.03
CA GLU A 32 14.26 17.64 -7.19
C GLU A 32 13.93 16.15 -7.40
N CYS A 33 13.05 15.59 -6.59
CA CYS A 33 12.58 14.22 -6.69
C CYS A 33 11.88 13.98 -8.03
N LEU A 34 10.97 14.86 -8.45
CA LEU A 34 10.28 14.77 -9.73
C LEU A 34 11.23 14.85 -10.93
N ASN A 35 12.21 15.75 -10.90
CA ASN A 35 13.21 15.83 -11.94
C ASN A 35 14.07 14.56 -12.02
N HIS A 36 14.37 13.95 -10.88
CA HIS A 36 15.08 12.68 -10.82
C HIS A 36 14.24 11.55 -11.42
N ILE A 37 12.96 11.46 -11.07
CA ILE A 37 12.02 10.49 -11.64
C ILE A 37 11.91 10.65 -13.15
N ARG A 38 11.76 11.87 -13.66
CA ARG A 38 11.70 12.15 -15.11
C ARG A 38 12.95 11.69 -15.84
N LYS A 39 14.14 11.98 -15.32
CA LYS A 39 15.41 11.53 -15.89
C LYS A 39 15.51 10.01 -15.89
N THR A 40 15.08 9.37 -14.80
CA THR A 40 15.06 7.90 -14.71
C THR A 40 14.11 7.29 -15.73
N ILE A 41 12.90 7.84 -15.86
CA ILE A 41 11.93 7.39 -16.88
C ILE A 41 12.51 7.53 -18.28
N ALA A 42 13.06 8.70 -18.63
CA ALA A 42 13.66 8.95 -19.94
C ALA A 42 14.79 7.95 -20.24
N TYR A 43 15.66 7.70 -19.28
CA TYR A 43 16.73 6.71 -19.38
C TYR A 43 16.18 5.30 -19.61
N LEU A 44 15.15 4.88 -18.88
CA LEU A 44 14.54 3.55 -19.03
C LEU A 44 13.76 3.43 -20.35
N GLN A 45 13.17 4.51 -20.85
CA GLN A 45 12.53 4.54 -22.16
C GLN A 45 13.55 4.30 -23.27
N GLU A 46 14.71 4.95 -23.20
CA GLU A 46 15.80 4.79 -24.15
C GLU A 46 16.44 3.38 -24.06
N ARG A 47 16.80 2.94 -22.86
CA ARG A 47 17.50 1.67 -22.63
C ARG A 47 16.62 0.45 -22.86
N ASP A 48 15.37 0.46 -22.34
CA ASP A 48 14.51 -0.71 -22.21
C ASP A 48 13.24 -0.66 -23.06
N GLY A 49 12.93 0.50 -23.65
CA GLY A 49 11.66 0.74 -24.32
C GLY A 49 10.49 0.80 -23.33
N LEU A 50 10.73 1.33 -22.11
CA LEU A 50 9.70 1.50 -21.09
C LEU A 50 8.49 2.26 -21.63
N LYS A 51 7.30 1.66 -21.48
CA LYS A 51 6.03 2.33 -21.78
C LYS A 51 5.44 2.86 -20.50
N MET A 52 5.14 4.16 -20.48
CA MET A 52 4.53 4.82 -19.34
C MET A 52 3.06 5.15 -19.63
N GLU A 53 2.22 4.96 -18.63
CA GLU A 53 0.82 5.39 -18.64
C GLU A 53 0.49 6.18 -17.38
N ARG A 54 -0.52 7.05 -17.47
CA ARG A 54 -1.10 7.68 -16.28
C ARG A 54 -1.92 6.63 -15.53
N PHE A 55 -1.79 6.63 -14.21
CA PHE A 55 -2.62 5.80 -13.33
C PHE A 55 -4.07 6.33 -13.33
N GLU A 56 -5.00 5.49 -13.70
CA GLU A 56 -6.42 5.83 -13.76
C GLU A 56 -7.19 5.13 -12.65
N VAL A 57 -7.83 5.90 -11.78
CA VAL A 57 -8.68 5.37 -10.71
C VAL A 57 -9.92 4.72 -11.31
N GLY A 58 -10.26 3.51 -10.85
CA GLY A 58 -11.33 2.68 -11.39
C GLY A 58 -10.87 1.71 -12.49
N ALA A 59 -9.67 1.90 -13.06
CA ALA A 59 -9.15 0.97 -14.07
C ALA A 59 -8.90 -0.42 -13.48
N VAL A 60 -9.18 -1.46 -14.30
CA VAL A 60 -8.97 -2.88 -13.97
C VAL A 60 -8.05 -3.59 -14.96
N ASN A 61 -7.51 -2.86 -15.92
CA ASN A 61 -6.71 -3.38 -17.03
C ASN A 61 -5.28 -2.82 -17.07
N GLN A 62 -4.96 -1.82 -16.25
CA GLN A 62 -3.63 -1.23 -16.22
C GLN A 62 -2.61 -2.15 -15.53
N VAL A 63 -3.00 -2.82 -14.45
CA VAL A 63 -2.20 -3.83 -13.76
C VAL A 63 -2.82 -5.19 -14.01
N ALA A 64 -2.34 -5.90 -15.03
CA ALA A 64 -2.91 -7.16 -15.46
C ALA A 64 -1.83 -8.22 -15.68
N MET A 65 -2.21 -9.49 -15.60
CA MET A 65 -1.36 -10.60 -15.99
C MET A 65 -0.99 -10.47 -17.46
N ARG A 66 0.30 -10.38 -17.77
CA ARG A 66 0.83 -10.24 -19.15
C ARG A 66 1.19 -11.59 -19.77
N ARG A 67 1.38 -12.62 -18.94
CA ARG A 67 1.67 -13.98 -19.35
C ARG A 67 0.65 -14.92 -18.74
N ASN A 68 0.21 -15.90 -19.48
CA ASN A 68 -0.71 -16.95 -19.03
C ASN A 68 -2.00 -16.41 -18.35
N ALA A 69 -2.50 -15.26 -18.80
CA ALA A 69 -3.68 -14.63 -18.19
C ALA A 69 -4.90 -15.57 -18.17
N SER A 70 -5.03 -16.45 -19.17
CA SER A 70 -6.10 -17.46 -19.23
C SER A 70 -6.03 -18.52 -18.14
N GLU A 71 -4.87 -18.75 -17.55
CA GLU A 71 -4.69 -19.68 -16.42
C GLU A 71 -5.16 -19.08 -15.09
N TYR A 72 -5.32 -17.74 -15.04
CA TYR A 72 -5.70 -16.99 -13.84
C TYR A 72 -6.93 -16.09 -14.09
N PRO A 73 -8.07 -16.65 -14.54
CA PRO A 73 -9.22 -15.83 -14.94
C PRO A 73 -9.85 -15.05 -13.77
N ALA A 74 -9.64 -15.52 -12.55
CA ALA A 74 -10.13 -14.86 -11.33
C ALA A 74 -9.18 -13.79 -10.78
N PHE A 75 -8.00 -13.57 -11.41
CA PHE A 75 -7.05 -12.53 -10.99
C PHE A 75 -7.48 -11.16 -11.53
N LYS A 76 -7.57 -10.19 -10.63
CA LYS A 76 -7.96 -8.83 -10.94
C LYS A 76 -7.21 -7.85 -10.06
N VAL A 77 -6.76 -6.73 -10.64
CA VAL A 77 -6.26 -5.59 -9.89
C VAL A 77 -7.13 -4.39 -10.23
N THR A 78 -7.65 -3.73 -9.21
CA THR A 78 -8.45 -2.50 -9.34
C THR A 78 -7.67 -1.33 -8.77
N ASN A 79 -7.55 -0.26 -9.52
CA ASN A 79 -6.98 1.00 -9.10
C ASN A 79 -8.01 1.73 -8.23
N ILE A 80 -7.81 1.77 -6.91
CA ILE A 80 -8.85 2.25 -5.97
C ILE A 80 -8.67 3.69 -5.55
N CYS A 81 -7.45 4.20 -5.55
CA CYS A 81 -7.18 5.61 -5.29
C CYS A 81 -5.87 6.04 -5.94
N GLY A 82 -5.74 7.32 -6.19
CA GLY A 82 -4.51 7.90 -6.71
C GLY A 82 -4.73 9.35 -7.13
N ASN A 83 -3.69 10.15 -6.99
CA ASN A 83 -3.71 11.53 -7.44
C ASN A 83 -4.88 12.35 -6.89
N GLY A 84 -5.27 12.08 -5.62
CA GLY A 84 -6.38 12.74 -4.96
C GLY A 84 -7.78 12.30 -5.39
N LYS A 85 -7.88 11.23 -6.15
CA LYS A 85 -9.15 10.61 -6.55
C LYS A 85 -9.35 9.30 -5.83
N ILE A 86 -10.60 8.94 -5.56
CA ILE A 86 -10.98 7.64 -4.99
C ILE A 86 -12.10 7.01 -5.81
N LEU A 87 -12.07 5.68 -5.92
CA LEU A 87 -13.15 4.89 -6.51
C LEU A 87 -14.21 4.67 -5.45
N CYS A 88 -15.45 5.06 -5.75
CA CYS A 88 -16.60 4.84 -4.89
C CYS A 88 -17.24 3.47 -5.17
N ARG A 89 -18.02 2.94 -4.21
CA ARG A 89 -18.73 1.65 -4.32
C ARG A 89 -19.70 1.58 -5.48
N ASP A 90 -20.28 2.71 -5.86
CA ASP A 90 -21.19 2.81 -7.01
C ASP A 90 -20.47 2.86 -8.37
N GLY A 91 -19.13 2.73 -8.36
CA GLY A 91 -18.29 2.80 -9.55
C GLY A 91 -17.93 4.21 -9.99
N SER A 92 -18.45 5.25 -9.36
CA SER A 92 -18.05 6.63 -9.65
C SER A 92 -16.65 6.94 -9.09
N VAL A 93 -16.03 8.00 -9.62
CA VAL A 93 -14.73 8.48 -9.13
C VAL A 93 -14.92 9.86 -8.51
N LYS A 94 -14.60 9.97 -7.23
CA LYS A 94 -14.66 11.21 -6.47
C LYS A 94 -13.30 11.91 -6.46
N ASP A 95 -13.28 13.18 -6.85
CA ASP A 95 -12.10 14.05 -6.76
C ASP A 95 -12.09 14.76 -5.39
N LEU A 96 -11.06 14.47 -4.58
CA LEU A 96 -10.87 15.07 -3.26
C LEU A 96 -10.09 16.39 -3.34
N PHE A 97 -9.43 16.67 -4.46
CA PHE A 97 -8.45 17.73 -4.61
C PHE A 97 -8.81 18.79 -5.67
N GLY A 98 -10.06 18.84 -6.09
CA GLY A 98 -10.52 19.87 -7.01
C GLY A 98 -10.21 21.31 -6.55
N TRP A 99 -10.10 21.53 -5.25
CA TRP A 99 -9.72 22.79 -4.63
C TRP A 99 -8.23 23.16 -4.79
N LEU A 100 -7.35 22.19 -5.14
CA LEU A 100 -5.93 22.45 -5.36
C LEU A 100 -5.64 23.20 -6.67
N ARG A 101 -6.59 23.29 -7.58
CA ARG A 101 -6.40 24.02 -8.84
C ARG A 101 -6.05 25.48 -8.55
N GLY A 102 -4.81 25.86 -8.94
CA GLY A 102 -4.27 27.20 -8.67
C GLY A 102 -3.77 27.42 -7.25
N TYR A 103 -3.79 26.42 -6.39
CA TYR A 103 -3.17 26.50 -5.06
C TYR A 103 -1.65 26.56 -5.19
N LYS A 104 -1.02 27.49 -4.46
CA LYS A 104 0.43 27.73 -4.49
C LYS A 104 1.14 27.36 -3.17
N GLY A 105 0.43 26.72 -2.25
CA GLY A 105 1.01 26.28 -0.99
C GLY A 105 1.67 24.90 -1.11
N TRP A 106 2.40 24.54 -0.07
CA TRP A 106 2.97 23.21 0.03
C TRP A 106 1.88 22.12 0.09
N VAL A 107 2.12 21.02 -0.58
CA VAL A 107 1.26 19.83 -0.56
C VAL A 107 2.06 18.61 -0.14
N ASN A 108 1.41 17.71 0.57
CA ASN A 108 2.02 16.42 0.94
C ASN A 108 1.87 15.43 -0.23
N GLU A 109 2.97 15.12 -0.91
CA GLU A 109 2.99 14.20 -2.05
C GLU A 109 2.41 12.81 -1.69
N ASN A 110 2.58 12.35 -0.45
CA ASN A 110 2.04 11.07 -0.01
C ASN A 110 0.50 11.01 -0.10
N CYS A 111 -0.19 12.14 -0.06
CA CYS A 111 -1.64 12.19 -0.28
C CYS A 111 -2.06 11.86 -1.73
N PHE A 112 -1.12 11.84 -2.67
CA PHE A 112 -1.35 11.46 -4.07
C PHE A 112 -0.99 10.01 -4.37
N SER A 113 -0.57 9.23 -3.37
CA SER A 113 -0.16 7.84 -3.51
C SER A 113 -1.19 7.00 -4.25
N LEU A 114 -0.68 6.02 -5.00
CA LEU A 114 -1.48 5.09 -5.79
C LEU A 114 -1.92 3.91 -4.93
N GLY A 115 -3.21 3.63 -4.93
CA GLY A 115 -3.80 2.52 -4.18
C GLY A 115 -4.37 1.46 -5.10
N LEU A 116 -4.12 0.21 -4.74
CA LEU A 116 -4.52 -0.98 -5.47
C LEU A 116 -5.29 -1.94 -4.56
N MET A 117 -6.33 -2.54 -5.11
CA MET A 117 -6.95 -3.74 -4.59
C MET A 117 -6.61 -4.90 -5.51
N VAL A 118 -5.79 -5.84 -5.03
CA VAL A 118 -5.47 -7.08 -5.73
C VAL A 118 -6.43 -8.16 -5.27
N GLN A 119 -7.07 -8.84 -6.20
CA GLN A 119 -8.00 -9.93 -5.95
C GLN A 119 -7.61 -11.16 -6.76
N TYR A 120 -7.69 -12.33 -6.13
CA TYR A 120 -7.59 -13.62 -6.82
C TYR A 120 -8.59 -14.60 -6.22
N GLY A 121 -9.68 -14.86 -6.93
CA GLY A 121 -10.82 -15.59 -6.36
C GLY A 121 -11.30 -14.91 -5.07
N PRO A 122 -11.39 -15.65 -3.94
CA PRO A 122 -11.81 -15.09 -2.65
C PRO A 122 -10.71 -14.26 -1.94
N PHE A 123 -9.45 -14.37 -2.33
CA PHE A 123 -8.35 -13.62 -1.70
C PHE A 123 -8.35 -12.16 -2.10
N ARG A 124 -8.08 -11.25 -1.13
CA ARG A 124 -7.91 -9.81 -1.36
C ARG A 124 -6.71 -9.24 -0.62
N PHE A 125 -5.95 -8.41 -1.33
CA PHE A 125 -4.81 -7.67 -0.80
C PHE A 125 -4.95 -6.19 -1.11
N TYR A 126 -4.80 -5.36 -0.08
CA TYR A 126 -4.80 -3.89 -0.18
C TYR A 126 -3.39 -3.33 -0.08
N THR A 127 -3.06 -2.37 -0.95
CA THR A 127 -1.86 -1.53 -0.83
C THR A 127 -2.13 -0.14 -1.38
N ALA A 128 -1.60 0.90 -0.74
CA ALA A 128 -1.78 2.29 -1.16
C ALA A 128 -0.50 3.13 -0.98
N GLY A 129 0.66 2.55 -1.26
CA GLY A 129 1.93 3.27 -1.16
C GLY A 129 2.13 3.90 0.22
N ASP A 130 2.45 5.18 0.22
CA ASP A 130 2.61 6.00 1.42
C ASP A 130 1.42 6.94 1.63
N PHE A 131 0.23 6.47 1.26
CA PHE A 131 -1.02 7.20 1.44
C PHE A 131 -1.11 7.77 2.86
N ALA A 132 -1.09 9.10 2.96
CA ALA A 132 -0.95 9.79 4.23
C ALA A 132 -2.31 10.04 4.89
N GLU A 133 -2.27 10.25 6.19
CA GLU A 133 -3.45 10.46 7.01
C GLU A 133 -4.18 11.74 6.63
N VAL A 134 -3.46 12.83 6.35
CA VAL A 134 -4.08 14.16 6.26
C VAL A 134 -3.45 15.09 5.24
N MET A 135 -4.31 15.83 4.52
CA MET A 135 -3.96 17.02 3.73
C MET A 135 -4.56 18.26 4.40
N LYS A 136 -3.74 19.30 4.61
CA LYS A 136 -4.19 20.59 5.14
C LYS A 136 -4.67 21.46 3.98
N LYS A 137 -5.90 21.98 4.08
CA LYS A 137 -6.48 22.92 3.10
C LYS A 137 -6.03 24.35 3.35
N PRO A 138 -6.20 25.27 2.37
CA PRO A 138 -5.84 26.69 2.49
C PRO A 138 -6.53 27.41 3.65
N ASP A 139 -7.76 27.05 3.95
CA ASP A 139 -8.57 27.60 5.05
C ASP A 139 -8.17 27.06 6.43
N GLY A 140 -7.12 26.21 6.49
CA GLY A 140 -6.64 25.56 7.70
C GLY A 140 -7.39 24.29 8.09
N THR A 141 -8.48 23.96 7.43
CA THR A 141 -9.19 22.70 7.66
C THR A 141 -8.35 21.50 7.20
N LYS A 142 -8.60 20.34 7.80
CA LYS A 142 -7.90 19.10 7.48
C LYS A 142 -8.80 18.19 6.67
N LEU A 143 -8.29 17.66 5.56
CA LEU A 143 -8.88 16.56 4.84
C LEU A 143 -8.19 15.27 5.27
N TRP A 144 -8.92 14.42 5.97
CA TRP A 144 -8.44 13.11 6.42
C TRP A 144 -8.61 12.11 5.28
N MET A 145 -7.51 11.78 4.60
CA MET A 145 -7.53 11.01 3.36
C MET A 145 -8.04 9.58 3.58
N GLU A 146 -7.59 8.93 4.66
CA GLU A 146 -8.03 7.58 4.99
C GLU A 146 -9.51 7.53 5.38
N ASP A 147 -10.05 8.58 6.04
CA ASP A 147 -11.48 8.69 6.34
C ASP A 147 -12.32 8.85 5.08
N CYS A 148 -11.77 9.44 4.04
CA CYS A 148 -12.46 9.59 2.75
C CYS A 148 -12.59 8.27 1.99
N ILE A 149 -11.56 7.42 2.04
CA ILE A 149 -11.54 6.15 1.28
C ILE A 149 -12.13 4.98 2.07
N ALA A 150 -12.03 4.99 3.40
CA ALA A 150 -12.46 3.87 4.24
C ALA A 150 -13.91 3.41 3.99
N PRO A 151 -14.91 4.30 3.78
CA PRO A 151 -16.28 3.88 3.48
C PRO A 151 -16.41 3.09 2.17
N GLU A 152 -15.48 3.27 1.26
CA GLU A 152 -15.48 2.67 -0.07
C GLU A 152 -14.75 1.30 -0.11
N LEU A 153 -14.09 0.93 1.00
CA LEU A 153 -13.32 -0.31 1.08
C LEU A 153 -14.11 -1.44 1.74
N ASP A 154 -13.78 -2.65 1.33
CA ASP A 154 -14.24 -3.88 1.93
C ASP A 154 -13.13 -4.52 2.77
N PRO A 155 -13.48 -5.44 3.70
CA PRO A 155 -12.50 -6.24 4.40
C PRO A 155 -11.59 -7.01 3.45
N VAL A 156 -10.31 -7.17 3.83
CA VAL A 156 -9.28 -7.87 3.05
C VAL A 156 -8.62 -8.97 3.87
N ASP A 157 -7.91 -9.87 3.20
CA ASP A 157 -7.09 -10.88 3.86
C ASP A 157 -5.78 -10.28 4.35
N VAL A 158 -5.11 -9.54 3.48
CA VAL A 158 -3.82 -8.90 3.76
C VAL A 158 -3.89 -7.42 3.40
N ALA A 159 -3.32 -6.57 4.23
CA ALA A 159 -3.14 -5.15 3.94
C ALA A 159 -1.69 -4.73 4.18
N LYS A 160 -1.08 -4.05 3.18
CA LYS A 160 0.12 -3.27 3.42
C LYS A 160 -0.28 -1.96 4.10
N MET A 161 0.32 -1.68 5.25
CA MET A 161 0.13 -0.40 5.95
C MET A 161 0.59 0.75 5.06
N GLY A 162 -0.21 1.81 5.00
CA GLY A 162 0.19 3.06 4.35
C GLY A 162 1.39 3.66 5.08
N HIS A 163 2.23 4.40 4.38
CA HIS A 163 3.32 5.21 4.90
C HIS A 163 4.12 4.53 6.04
N HIS A 164 4.47 3.24 5.85
CA HIS A 164 5.22 2.42 6.82
C HIS A 164 4.58 2.34 8.22
N GLY A 165 3.27 2.61 8.32
CA GLY A 165 2.53 2.74 9.58
C GLY A 165 2.70 4.09 10.28
N CYS A 166 3.45 5.05 9.69
CA CYS A 166 3.62 6.41 10.21
C CYS A 166 2.60 7.37 9.60
N TYR A 167 1.99 8.23 10.41
CA TYR A 167 1.02 9.25 9.96
C TYR A 167 -0.09 8.66 9.06
N SER A 168 -0.47 7.44 9.34
CA SER A 168 -1.43 6.62 8.60
C SER A 168 -2.13 5.66 9.56
N MET A 169 -2.94 4.75 9.03
CA MET A 169 -3.66 3.74 9.77
C MET A 169 -4.68 4.34 10.74
N ALA A 170 -5.49 5.30 10.23
CA ALA A 170 -6.64 5.83 10.96
C ALA A 170 -7.59 4.71 11.39
N LYS A 171 -8.37 4.97 12.44
CA LYS A 171 -9.37 4.00 12.95
C LYS A 171 -10.34 3.55 11.85
N SER A 172 -10.74 4.47 10.98
CA SER A 172 -11.62 4.22 9.84
C SER A 172 -11.06 3.17 8.89
N ILE A 173 -9.78 3.30 8.51
CA ILE A 173 -9.12 2.36 7.59
C ILE A 173 -8.96 0.98 8.23
N VAL A 174 -8.56 0.92 9.51
CA VAL A 174 -8.44 -0.34 10.26
C VAL A 174 -9.79 -1.04 10.37
N SER A 175 -10.86 -0.29 10.67
CA SER A 175 -12.22 -0.82 10.78
C SER A 175 -12.81 -1.25 9.44
N ALA A 176 -12.46 -0.60 8.35
CA ALA A 176 -12.92 -0.95 7.01
C ALA A 176 -12.21 -2.20 6.49
N LEU A 177 -10.89 -2.20 6.48
CA LEU A 177 -10.09 -3.29 5.91
C LEU A 177 -10.13 -4.57 6.74
N ARG A 178 -10.20 -4.49 8.07
CA ARG A 178 -10.26 -5.66 8.98
C ARG A 178 -9.30 -6.78 8.58
N ALA A 179 -8.10 -6.43 8.10
CA ALA A 179 -7.16 -7.39 7.57
C ALA A 179 -6.76 -8.44 8.63
N ARG A 180 -6.58 -9.68 8.19
CA ARG A 180 -6.03 -10.75 9.04
C ARG A 180 -4.53 -10.60 9.17
N VAL A 181 -3.88 -10.08 8.13
CA VAL A 181 -2.44 -9.83 8.12
C VAL A 181 -2.20 -8.37 7.74
N TRP A 182 -1.44 -7.70 8.60
CA TRP A 182 -0.99 -6.33 8.38
C TRP A 182 0.51 -6.33 8.12
N THR A 183 0.92 -6.02 6.90
CA THR A 183 2.35 -5.96 6.54
C THR A 183 2.85 -4.53 6.52
N ALA A 184 4.13 -4.31 6.82
CA ALA A 184 4.79 -3.01 6.70
C ALA A 184 6.23 -3.17 6.23
N CYS A 185 6.64 -2.31 5.30
CA CYS A 185 8.06 -2.10 5.01
C CYS A 185 8.63 -1.17 6.07
N VAL A 186 9.57 -1.65 6.85
CA VAL A 186 10.15 -0.91 7.99
C VAL A 186 11.65 -0.83 7.81
N TRP A 187 12.22 0.37 7.90
CA TRP A 187 13.69 0.57 7.88
C TRP A 187 14.15 1.70 8.80
N ASP A 188 13.23 2.47 9.39
CA ASP A 188 13.55 3.57 10.29
C ASP A 188 12.94 3.36 11.67
N LYS A 189 13.58 3.94 12.68
CA LYS A 189 13.14 3.88 14.08
C LYS A 189 11.75 4.46 14.33
N ILE A 190 11.32 5.42 13.50
CA ILE A 190 10.00 6.05 13.61
C ILE A 190 8.88 5.18 13.03
N HIS A 191 9.22 4.20 12.18
CA HIS A 191 8.24 3.33 11.57
C HIS A 191 7.57 2.42 12.60
N LEU A 192 6.29 2.17 12.39
CA LEU A 192 5.41 1.47 13.32
C LEU A 192 5.43 2.11 14.73
N PRO A 193 4.96 3.36 14.87
CA PRO A 193 4.84 3.98 16.16
C PRO A 193 3.83 3.24 17.04
N GLU A 194 3.98 3.37 18.36
CA GLU A 194 3.11 2.70 19.35
C GLU A 194 1.62 2.94 19.07
N VAL A 195 1.26 4.16 18.70
CA VAL A 195 -0.13 4.53 18.40
C VAL A 195 -0.75 3.71 17.26
N THR A 196 0.04 3.40 16.24
CA THR A 196 -0.39 2.55 15.12
C THR A 196 -0.55 1.11 15.56
N LEU A 197 0.43 0.56 16.28
CA LEU A 197 0.36 -0.80 16.80
C LEU A 197 -0.82 -0.99 17.76
N ALA A 198 -1.06 -0.03 18.65
CA ALA A 198 -2.20 -0.05 19.56
C ALA A 198 -3.55 -0.01 18.81
N ARG A 199 -3.66 0.81 17.73
CA ARG A 199 -4.86 0.83 16.88
C ARG A 199 -5.09 -0.51 16.17
N LEU A 200 -4.04 -1.11 15.63
CA LEU A 200 -4.13 -2.40 14.94
C LEU A 200 -4.54 -3.53 15.90
N ALA A 201 -4.04 -3.51 17.11
CA ALA A 201 -4.36 -4.52 18.12
C ALA A 201 -5.70 -4.30 18.83
N ASP A 202 -6.31 -3.11 18.71
CA ASP A 202 -7.56 -2.78 19.38
C ASP A 202 -8.73 -3.62 18.85
N ARG A 203 -9.20 -4.55 19.67
CA ARG A 203 -10.29 -5.47 19.34
C ARG A 203 -11.65 -4.80 19.21
N SER A 204 -11.80 -3.54 19.65
CA SER A 204 -13.04 -2.77 19.49
C SER A 204 -13.28 -2.37 18.03
N PHE A 205 -12.25 -2.25 17.18
CA PHE A 205 -12.40 -1.93 15.76
C PHE A 205 -12.83 -3.14 14.93
N TYR A 206 -12.28 -4.30 15.24
CA TYR A 206 -12.78 -5.59 14.79
C TYR A 206 -12.24 -6.69 15.72
N PRO A 207 -13.08 -7.65 16.14
CA PRO A 207 -12.71 -8.62 17.17
C PRO A 207 -11.86 -9.79 16.65
N GLY A 208 -11.77 -9.97 15.33
CA GLY A 208 -11.11 -11.11 14.71
C GLY A 208 -9.61 -11.20 14.99
N PRO A 209 -9.01 -12.38 14.80
CA PRO A 209 -7.58 -12.59 14.93
C PRO A 209 -6.82 -11.81 13.85
N ARG A 210 -5.62 -11.39 14.18
CA ARG A 210 -4.72 -10.64 13.28
C ARG A 210 -3.28 -10.99 13.53
N LEU A 211 -2.47 -10.85 12.49
CA LEU A 211 -1.03 -10.92 12.53
C LEU A 211 -0.48 -9.57 12.06
N ILE A 212 0.34 -8.94 12.87
CA ILE A 212 1.11 -7.76 12.49
C ILE A 212 2.47 -8.25 12.03
N ALA A 213 2.76 -8.10 10.75
CA ALA A 213 3.92 -8.68 10.08
C ALA A 213 4.78 -7.56 9.45
N PRO A 214 5.61 -6.84 10.22
CA PRO A 214 6.60 -5.92 9.67
C PRO A 214 7.78 -6.70 9.07
N GLY A 215 8.47 -6.10 8.08
CA GLY A 215 9.70 -6.67 7.53
C GLY A 215 10.82 -6.78 8.56
N VAL A 216 10.88 -5.81 9.49
CA VAL A 216 11.77 -5.84 10.64
C VAL A 216 11.12 -5.13 11.83
N PHE A 217 11.31 -5.69 13.03
CA PHE A 217 10.94 -5.08 14.30
C PHE A 217 12.15 -5.14 15.23
N THR A 218 12.90 -4.04 15.28
CA THR A 218 14.23 -4.04 15.89
C THR A 218 14.22 -4.47 17.37
N PRO A 219 15.29 -5.11 17.88
CA PRO A 219 15.39 -5.46 19.30
C PRO A 219 15.20 -4.26 20.23
N LEU A 220 15.71 -3.09 19.85
CA LEU A 220 15.52 -1.86 20.63
C LEU A 220 14.03 -1.49 20.72
N LYS A 221 13.32 -1.50 19.61
CA LYS A 221 11.88 -1.22 19.58
C LYS A 221 11.08 -2.21 20.40
N ARG A 222 11.47 -3.49 20.39
CA ARG A 222 10.86 -4.52 21.23
C ARG A 222 11.05 -4.23 22.72
N ILE A 223 12.25 -3.75 23.12
CA ILE A 223 12.53 -3.36 24.50
C ILE A 223 11.70 -2.14 24.89
N GLU A 224 11.65 -1.11 24.04
CA GLU A 224 10.86 0.11 24.28
C GLU A 224 9.37 -0.17 24.46
N MET A 225 8.86 -1.20 23.79
CA MET A 225 7.45 -1.59 23.81
C MET A 225 7.16 -2.79 24.72
N ALA A 226 8.12 -3.22 25.54
CA ALA A 226 7.95 -4.36 26.44
C ALA A 226 6.71 -4.21 27.33
N GLY A 227 5.96 -5.32 27.47
CA GLY A 227 4.73 -5.35 28.27
C GLY A 227 3.50 -4.76 27.58
N LYS A 228 3.60 -4.27 26.35
CA LYS A 228 2.44 -3.81 25.59
C LYS A 228 1.68 -5.00 24.99
N PRO A 229 0.35 -5.05 25.11
CA PRO A 229 -0.46 -6.21 24.69
C PRO A 229 -0.41 -6.48 23.17
N PHE A 230 -0.11 -5.48 22.35
CA PHE A 230 0.00 -5.67 20.90
C PHE A 230 1.24 -6.48 20.46
N LEU A 231 2.20 -6.70 21.36
CA LEU A 231 3.37 -7.53 21.04
C LEU A 231 2.99 -8.98 20.74
N ASP A 232 1.90 -9.47 21.30
CA ASP A 232 1.40 -10.83 21.07
C ASP A 232 0.83 -10.99 19.63
N ASP A 233 0.46 -9.88 18.98
CA ASP A 233 -0.02 -9.88 17.60
C ASP A 233 1.11 -9.73 16.57
N ILE A 234 2.34 -9.44 17.00
CA ILE A 234 3.50 -9.24 16.11
C ILE A 234 4.17 -10.58 15.79
N ALA A 235 4.39 -10.82 14.48
CA ALA A 235 5.14 -12.00 14.04
C ALA A 235 6.53 -12.05 14.66
N PRO A 236 6.90 -13.10 15.43
CA PRO A 236 8.21 -13.20 16.09
C PRO A 236 9.38 -13.22 15.10
N GLU A 237 9.19 -13.69 13.87
CA GLU A 237 10.22 -13.68 12.83
C GLU A 237 10.65 -12.25 12.44
N SER A 238 9.80 -11.26 12.64
CA SER A 238 10.12 -9.86 12.38
C SER A 238 11.19 -9.29 13.31
N PHE A 239 11.54 -9.98 14.41
CA PHE A 239 12.63 -9.59 15.29
C PHE A 239 14.02 -9.84 14.69
N GLY A 240 14.10 -10.68 13.63
CA GLY A 240 15.22 -10.76 12.71
C GLY A 240 14.96 -9.93 11.45
N ALA A 241 16.01 -9.55 10.71
CA ALA A 241 15.85 -8.98 9.39
C ALA A 241 15.44 -10.04 8.37
N GLY A 242 14.44 -9.76 7.51
CA GLY A 242 14.03 -10.72 6.52
C GLY A 242 13.10 -10.12 5.46
N HIS A 243 12.90 -10.88 4.39
CA HIS A 243 11.85 -10.57 3.42
C HIS A 243 10.55 -11.27 3.81
N MET A 244 9.43 -10.67 3.45
CA MET A 244 8.12 -11.30 3.54
C MET A 244 7.69 -11.76 2.16
N VAL A 245 7.31 -13.02 2.04
CA VAL A 245 6.81 -13.63 0.81
C VAL A 245 5.37 -14.03 1.02
N LEU A 246 4.45 -13.43 0.26
CA LEU A 246 3.03 -13.75 0.27
C LEU A 246 2.71 -14.63 -0.93
N THR A 247 2.34 -15.87 -0.68
CA THR A 247 1.95 -16.83 -1.72
C THR A 247 0.46 -17.13 -1.62
N VAL A 248 -0.25 -17.01 -2.73
CA VAL A 248 -1.67 -17.34 -2.82
C VAL A 248 -1.83 -18.62 -3.63
N ALA A 249 -2.49 -19.60 -3.07
CA ALA A 249 -2.73 -20.88 -3.74
C ALA A 249 -3.63 -20.73 -4.97
N PRO A 250 -3.52 -21.63 -5.98
CA PRO A 250 -4.40 -21.63 -7.13
C PRO A 250 -5.88 -21.53 -6.74
N GLY A 251 -6.60 -20.61 -7.38
CA GLY A 251 -8.01 -20.33 -7.07
C GLY A 251 -8.23 -19.37 -5.90
N GLY A 252 -7.16 -18.97 -5.17
CA GLY A 252 -7.24 -17.95 -4.12
C GLY A 252 -7.86 -18.40 -2.80
N GLY A 253 -8.13 -19.69 -2.61
CA GLY A 253 -8.82 -20.19 -1.40
C GLY A 253 -7.99 -20.16 -0.13
N THR A 254 -6.67 -20.27 -0.26
CA THR A 254 -5.70 -20.21 0.82
C THR A 254 -4.49 -19.35 0.46
N TYR A 255 -3.80 -18.86 1.46
CA TYR A 255 -2.56 -18.11 1.25
C TYR A 255 -1.60 -18.31 2.43
N THR A 256 -0.32 -18.17 2.16
CA THR A 256 0.77 -18.29 3.13
C THR A 256 1.59 -17.01 3.16
N LEU A 257 1.85 -16.48 4.35
CA LEU A 257 2.88 -15.47 4.58
C LEU A 257 4.11 -16.17 5.15
N ALA A 258 5.23 -16.11 4.45
CA ALA A 258 6.51 -16.65 4.92
C ALA A 258 7.52 -15.53 5.15
N TYR A 259 8.34 -15.69 6.18
CA TYR A 259 9.56 -14.91 6.37
C TYR A 259 10.73 -15.71 5.84
N VAL A 260 11.61 -15.03 5.11
CA VAL A 260 12.84 -15.63 4.58
C VAL A 260 14.03 -14.74 4.93
N THR A 261 15.21 -15.35 5.07
CA THR A 261 16.43 -14.61 5.37
C THR A 261 16.74 -13.55 4.32
N ALA A 262 17.33 -12.43 4.74
CA ALA A 262 17.73 -11.32 3.86
C ALA A 262 19.25 -11.10 3.86
N ASP A 263 20.00 -11.81 4.69
CA ASP A 263 21.44 -11.67 4.90
C ASP A 263 22.27 -12.48 3.90
N ASP A 264 21.63 -13.41 3.21
CA ASP A 264 22.25 -14.21 2.15
C ASP A 264 21.21 -14.51 1.03
N GLU A 265 21.67 -15.10 -0.05
CA GLU A 265 20.83 -15.50 -1.18
C GLU A 265 20.10 -16.84 -0.98
N SER A 266 20.25 -17.48 0.19
CA SER A 266 19.65 -18.80 0.47
C SER A 266 18.11 -18.74 0.54
N MET A 267 17.55 -17.57 0.85
CA MET A 267 16.10 -17.37 1.03
C MET A 267 15.49 -18.41 1.98
N LYS A 268 16.21 -18.76 3.03
CA LYS A 268 15.79 -19.77 4.01
C LYS A 268 14.54 -19.28 4.73
N VAL A 269 13.50 -20.11 4.75
CA VAL A 269 12.27 -19.83 5.50
C VAL A 269 12.57 -19.90 7.00
N THR A 270 12.27 -18.82 7.71
CA THR A 270 12.43 -18.70 9.16
C THR A 270 11.10 -18.88 9.91
N GLY A 271 9.97 -18.65 9.24
CA GLY A 271 8.64 -18.93 9.74
C GLY A 271 7.61 -18.79 8.63
N ALA A 272 6.46 -19.43 8.80
CA ALA A 272 5.36 -19.37 7.85
C ALA A 272 4.01 -19.45 8.57
N TYR A 273 3.02 -18.74 8.01
CA TYR A 273 1.67 -18.65 8.52
C TYR A 273 0.68 -18.96 7.42
N ASP A 274 -0.16 -19.96 7.60
CA ASP A 274 -1.16 -20.36 6.64
C ASP A 274 -2.54 -19.82 7.01
N PHE A 275 -3.28 -19.37 6.00
CA PHE A 275 -4.59 -18.79 6.16
C PHE A 275 -5.57 -19.30 5.11
N VAL A 276 -6.85 -19.33 5.47
CA VAL A 276 -7.96 -19.49 4.53
C VAL A 276 -8.49 -18.12 4.16
N SER A 277 -8.64 -17.84 2.88
CA SER A 277 -9.22 -16.58 2.41
C SER A 277 -10.67 -16.43 2.88
N ARG A 278 -11.11 -15.21 3.16
CA ARG A 278 -12.41 -14.95 3.81
C ARG A 278 -13.61 -15.42 2.99
N GLY A 279 -13.53 -15.35 1.67
CA GLY A 279 -14.55 -15.87 0.76
C GLY A 279 -15.86 -15.09 0.70
N GLU A 280 -16.34 -14.59 1.82
CA GLU A 280 -17.58 -13.80 1.89
C GLU A 280 -17.25 -12.31 1.99
N TRP A 281 -17.45 -11.64 0.88
CA TRP A 281 -17.45 -10.19 0.79
C TRP A 281 -18.90 -9.75 0.80
N ARG A 282 -19.25 -8.74 1.57
CA ARG A 282 -20.61 -8.22 1.56
C ARG A 282 -21.02 -8.01 0.11
N SER A 283 -22.00 -8.73 -0.35
CA SER A 283 -22.81 -8.28 -1.48
C SER A 283 -23.39 -6.90 -1.10
N ALA A 284 -23.14 -5.93 -1.97
CA ALA A 284 -23.70 -4.61 -1.85
C ALA A 284 -25.22 -4.64 -1.69
#